data_9cc9847b9526f710ce906dd42e78f3ad
#
_entry.id   9cc9847b9526f710ce906dd42e78f3ad
#
_cell.length_a   1.000
_cell.length_b   1.000
_cell.length_c   1.000
_cell.angle_alpha   90.00
_cell.angle_beta   90.00
_cell.angle_gamma   90.00
#
_symmetry.space_group_name_H-M   'P 1'
#
loop_
_entity.id
_entity.type
_entity.pdbx_description
1 polymer ?
#
loop_
_entity_poly.entity_id
_entity_poly.type
_entity_poly.pdbx_seq_one_letter_code
_entity_poly.pdbx_strand_id
1 'polypeptide(L)'
;MLELPLQDQCDVIYVPCLLMNPSTGKHCMIGAVLDTGSQRTAISEEAFNAIGLKRGAVAHVQGSAGVTEGWEAECKVLLTEYDQWEIVVDILPELPVHAVIGMDIISTGNLSLTYEESGYTFRFEQL
;
A
#
# COMPACT_ATOMS: atom_id res chain seq x y z
N MET A 1 1.30 13.11 -9.69
CA MET A 1 2.60 12.48 -9.33
C MET A 1 2.87 12.67 -7.84
N LEU A 2 3.23 11.60 -7.18
CA LEU A 2 3.68 11.64 -5.79
C LEU A 2 5.18 11.95 -5.75
N GLU A 3 5.58 12.94 -4.96
CA GLU A 3 6.98 13.30 -4.75
C GLU A 3 7.22 13.49 -3.25
N LEU A 4 8.18 12.76 -2.69
CA LEU A 4 8.48 12.79 -1.25
C LEU A 4 9.98 12.89 -1.03
N PRO A 5 10.44 13.82 -0.18
CA PRO A 5 11.81 13.78 0.32
C PRO A 5 11.94 12.66 1.36
N LEU A 6 13.05 11.92 1.30
CA LEU A 6 13.36 10.86 2.24
C LEU A 6 14.57 11.25 3.10
N GLN A 7 14.59 10.77 4.32
CA GLN A 7 15.74 10.97 5.21
C GLN A 7 16.90 10.05 4.78
N ASP A 8 18.14 10.48 5.03
CA ASP A 8 19.37 9.84 4.55
C ASP A 8 19.57 8.39 5.02
N GLN A 9 18.91 7.94 6.07
CA GLN A 9 19.08 6.59 6.62
C GLN A 9 17.74 5.85 6.68
N CYS A 10 17.02 5.86 5.58
CA CYS A 10 15.72 5.21 5.50
C CYS A 10 15.88 3.78 4.99
N ASP A 11 15.66 2.77 5.85
CA ASP A 11 15.65 1.36 5.46
C ASP A 11 14.35 0.99 4.72
N VAL A 12 13.30 1.77 4.89
CA VAL A 12 11.96 1.50 4.37
C VAL A 12 11.36 2.80 3.86
N ILE A 13 10.73 2.72 2.69
CA ILE A 13 10.03 3.87 2.12
C ILE A 13 8.58 3.84 2.60
N TYR A 14 8.20 4.84 3.41
CA TYR A 14 6.82 5.07 3.83
C TYR A 14 6.20 6.16 2.96
N VAL A 15 5.02 5.87 2.42
CA VAL A 15 4.27 6.85 1.63
C VAL A 15 2.91 7.10 2.28
N PRO A 16 2.43 8.36 2.35
CA PRO A 16 1.07 8.63 2.80
C PRO A 16 0.09 8.03 1.82
N CYS A 17 -0.93 7.35 2.33
CA CYS A 17 -1.88 6.61 1.53
C CYS A 17 -3.27 6.76 2.12
N LEU A 18 -4.23 7.10 1.28
CA LEU A 18 -5.64 7.08 1.65
C LEU A 18 -6.24 5.74 1.22
N LEU A 19 -6.81 5.01 2.18
CA LEU A 19 -7.60 3.81 1.92
C LEU A 19 -9.08 4.18 1.99
N MET A 20 -9.86 3.73 1.02
CA MET A 20 -11.28 4.05 0.94
C MET A 20 -12.10 2.80 0.64
N ASN A 21 -13.22 2.68 1.34
CA ASN A 21 -14.24 1.69 1.00
C ASN A 21 -14.98 2.16 -0.26
N PRO A 22 -14.89 1.40 -1.38
CA PRO A 22 -15.49 1.85 -2.64
C PRO A 22 -17.03 1.91 -2.61
N SER A 23 -17.65 1.19 -1.66
CA SER A 23 -19.13 1.15 -1.55
C SER A 23 -19.69 2.27 -0.70
N THR A 24 -18.97 2.70 0.34
CA THR A 24 -19.48 3.65 1.33
C THR A 24 -18.77 5.00 1.34
N GLY A 25 -17.56 5.06 0.77
CA GLY A 25 -16.71 6.25 0.83
C GLY A 25 -15.99 6.45 2.16
N LYS A 26 -16.20 5.56 3.14
CA LYS A 26 -15.42 5.59 4.38
C LYS A 26 -13.95 5.47 4.07
N HIS A 27 -13.12 6.28 4.72
CA HIS A 27 -11.69 6.32 4.40
C HIS A 27 -10.85 6.60 5.65
N CYS A 28 -9.58 6.25 5.55
CA CYS A 28 -8.57 6.61 6.54
C CYS A 28 -7.23 6.90 5.86
N MET A 29 -6.47 7.80 6.44
CA MET A 29 -5.13 8.11 6.00
C MET A 29 -4.13 7.31 6.82
N ILE A 30 -3.23 6.61 6.16
CA ILE A 30 -2.22 5.77 6.78
C ILE A 30 -0.85 5.99 6.14
N GLY A 31 0.21 5.56 6.82
CA GLY A 31 1.51 5.38 6.20
C GLY A 31 1.62 3.96 5.63
N ALA A 32 1.93 3.85 4.36
CA ALA A 32 2.11 2.57 3.69
C ALA A 32 3.58 2.32 3.38
N VAL A 33 4.02 1.08 3.53
CA VAL A 33 5.36 0.64 3.12
C VAL A 33 5.35 0.31 1.65
N LEU A 34 6.31 0.84 0.90
CA LEU A 34 6.50 0.48 -0.49
C LEU A 34 7.39 -0.77 -0.56
N ASP A 35 6.89 -1.85 -1.18
CA ASP A 35 7.59 -3.12 -1.21
C ASP A 35 7.51 -3.77 -2.60
N THR A 36 8.60 -3.68 -3.36
CA THR A 36 8.72 -4.30 -4.68
C THR A 36 8.79 -5.83 -4.62
N GLY A 37 9.05 -6.39 -3.44
CA GLY A 37 9.04 -7.84 -3.22
C GLY A 37 7.65 -8.42 -2.99
N SER A 38 6.64 -7.59 -2.79
CA SER A 38 5.26 -8.03 -2.62
C SER A 38 4.51 -7.95 -3.94
N GLN A 39 3.86 -9.04 -4.35
CA GLN A 39 3.08 -9.07 -5.59
C GLN A 39 1.77 -8.30 -5.47
N ARG A 40 1.13 -8.32 -4.31
CA ARG A 40 -0.16 -7.70 -4.06
C ARG A 40 -0.06 -6.74 -2.90
N THR A 41 -0.85 -5.67 -2.98
CA THR A 41 -1.04 -4.75 -1.87
C THR A 41 -1.77 -5.47 -0.73
N ALA A 42 -1.26 -5.27 0.48
CA ALA A 42 -1.83 -5.85 1.69
C ALA A 42 -2.14 -4.74 2.70
N ILE A 43 -3.21 -4.90 3.45
CA ILE A 43 -3.59 -3.96 4.52
C ILE A 43 -3.86 -4.71 5.82
N SER A 44 -3.73 -4.00 6.94
CA SER A 44 -3.96 -4.56 8.26
C SER A 44 -5.45 -4.79 8.52
N GLU A 45 -5.76 -5.70 9.43
CA GLU A 45 -7.12 -5.92 9.91
C GLU A 45 -7.69 -4.66 10.57
N GLU A 46 -6.87 -3.90 11.27
CA GLU A 46 -7.27 -2.62 11.88
C GLU A 46 -7.78 -1.64 10.82
N ALA A 47 -7.03 -1.45 9.73
CA ALA A 47 -7.46 -0.59 8.63
C ALA A 47 -8.72 -1.12 7.94
N PHE A 48 -8.79 -2.43 7.72
CA PHE A 48 -9.97 -3.10 7.18
C PHE A 48 -11.23 -2.79 8.00
N ASN A 49 -11.13 -2.91 9.33
CA ASN A 49 -12.25 -2.62 10.22
C ASN A 49 -12.59 -1.13 10.27
N ALA A 50 -11.57 -0.26 10.26
CA ALA A 50 -11.76 1.19 10.36
C ALA A 50 -12.60 1.75 9.23
N ILE A 51 -12.50 1.22 8.03
CA ILE A 51 -13.26 1.68 6.85
C ILE A 51 -14.40 0.74 6.46
N GLY A 52 -14.62 -0.30 7.25
CA GLY A 52 -15.76 -1.19 7.10
C GLY A 52 -15.77 -2.01 5.82
N LEU A 53 -14.60 -2.44 5.35
CA LEU A 53 -14.49 -3.27 4.16
C LEU A 53 -15.19 -4.62 4.33
N LYS A 54 -15.69 -5.16 3.24
CA LYS A 54 -16.37 -6.45 3.23
C LYS A 54 -15.34 -7.57 3.01
N ARG A 55 -15.40 -8.60 3.85
CA ARG A 55 -14.56 -9.79 3.74
C ARG A 55 -14.91 -10.58 2.49
N GLY A 56 -13.90 -10.85 1.67
CA GLY A 56 -14.01 -11.66 0.46
C GLY A 56 -13.44 -13.07 0.67
N ALA A 57 -12.85 -13.63 -0.39
CA ALA A 57 -12.27 -14.98 -0.38
C ALA A 57 -11.09 -15.09 0.57
N VAL A 58 -10.81 -16.31 1.04
CA VAL A 58 -9.60 -16.60 1.83
C VAL A 58 -8.37 -16.37 0.96
N ALA A 59 -7.36 -15.73 1.52
CA ALA A 59 -6.08 -15.46 0.88
C ALA A 59 -4.95 -16.19 1.60
N HIS A 60 -4.02 -16.76 0.83
CA HIS A 60 -2.80 -17.37 1.34
C HIS A 60 -1.61 -16.61 0.76
N VAL A 61 -0.84 -15.95 1.62
CA VAL A 61 0.30 -15.14 1.19
C VAL A 61 1.59 -15.78 1.69
N GLN A 62 2.47 -16.10 0.76
CA GLN A 62 3.78 -16.66 1.10
C GLN A 62 4.78 -15.53 1.33
N GLY A 63 5.42 -15.56 2.49
CA GLY A 63 6.48 -14.64 2.88
C GLY A 63 7.74 -15.40 3.32
N SER A 64 8.76 -14.67 3.77
CA SER A 64 10.01 -15.23 4.25
C SER A 64 9.84 -16.11 5.51
N ALA A 65 8.79 -15.89 6.28
CA ALA A 65 8.50 -16.64 7.51
C ALA A 65 7.48 -17.79 7.29
N GLY A 66 7.07 -18.06 6.04
CA GLY A 66 6.09 -19.08 5.71
C GLY A 66 4.83 -18.51 5.08
N VAL A 67 3.73 -19.28 5.14
CA VAL A 67 2.44 -18.89 4.57
C VAL A 67 1.58 -18.22 5.65
N THR A 68 1.08 -17.04 5.34
CA THR A 68 0.12 -16.32 6.20
C THR A 68 -1.26 -16.43 5.58
N GLU A 69 -2.26 -16.74 6.39
CA GLU A 69 -3.65 -16.78 5.98
C GLU A 69 -4.37 -15.48 6.35
N GLY A 70 -5.13 -14.97 5.40
CA GLY A 70 -5.98 -13.82 5.56
C GLY A 70 -7.18 -13.92 4.64
N TRP A 71 -7.66 -12.79 4.16
CA TRP A 71 -8.78 -12.75 3.22
C TRP A 71 -8.61 -11.58 2.25
N GLU A 72 -9.35 -11.63 1.16
CA GLU A 72 -9.38 -10.56 0.16
C GLU A 72 -10.47 -9.55 0.49
N ALA A 73 -10.28 -8.31 0.03
CA ALA A 73 -11.29 -7.28 0.09
C ALA A 73 -11.10 -6.30 -1.07
N GLU A 74 -12.20 -5.74 -1.56
CA GLU A 74 -12.13 -4.65 -2.52
C GLU A 74 -11.85 -3.35 -1.78
N CYS A 75 -10.87 -2.59 -2.27
CA CYS A 75 -10.43 -1.35 -1.64
C CYS A 75 -9.99 -0.36 -2.70
N LYS A 76 -10.27 0.90 -2.45
CA LYS A 76 -9.73 1.99 -3.25
C LYS A 76 -8.50 2.54 -2.54
N VAL A 77 -7.39 2.62 -3.27
CA VAL A 77 -6.10 3.10 -2.76
C VAL A 77 -5.74 4.38 -3.50
N LEU A 78 -5.47 5.45 -2.76
CA LEU A 78 -5.11 6.74 -3.32
C LEU A 78 -3.76 7.18 -2.74
N LEU A 79 -2.80 7.45 -3.61
CA LEU A 79 -1.53 8.07 -3.23
C LEU A 79 -1.59 9.58 -3.40
N THR A 80 -2.32 10.05 -4.41
CA THR A 80 -2.70 11.45 -4.62
C THR A 80 -4.14 11.48 -5.16
N GLU A 81 -4.72 12.66 -5.37
CA GLU A 81 -6.05 12.75 -5.99
C GLU A 81 -6.08 12.24 -7.42
N TYR A 82 -4.90 12.15 -8.09
CA TYR A 82 -4.77 11.67 -9.47
C TYR A 82 -4.27 10.24 -9.58
N ASP A 83 -3.60 9.74 -8.55
CA ASP A 83 -3.01 8.39 -8.51
C ASP A 83 -3.87 7.49 -7.64
N GLN A 84 -4.83 6.82 -8.28
CA GLN A 84 -5.87 6.03 -7.61
C GLN A 84 -6.01 4.66 -8.24
N TRP A 85 -6.27 3.66 -7.41
CA TRP A 85 -6.51 2.27 -7.82
C TRP A 85 -7.70 1.71 -7.07
N GLU A 86 -8.62 1.06 -7.78
CA GLU A 86 -9.66 0.25 -7.17
C GLU A 86 -9.30 -1.21 -7.42
N ILE A 87 -8.85 -1.90 -6.38
CA ILE A 87 -8.23 -3.21 -6.49
C ILE A 87 -8.70 -4.15 -5.39
N VAL A 88 -8.42 -5.44 -5.57
CA VAL A 88 -8.54 -6.44 -4.52
C VAL A 88 -7.23 -6.46 -3.75
N VAL A 89 -7.31 -6.26 -2.45
CA VAL A 89 -6.16 -6.29 -1.53
C VAL A 89 -6.22 -7.51 -0.64
N ASP A 90 -5.08 -7.92 -0.10
CA ASP A 90 -5.01 -8.96 0.92
C ASP A 90 -5.10 -8.33 2.31
N ILE A 91 -5.98 -8.87 3.14
CA ILE A 91 -6.09 -8.48 4.55
C ILE A 91 -5.32 -9.50 5.38
N LEU A 92 -4.25 -9.04 6.01
CA LEU A 92 -3.37 -9.91 6.79
C LEU A 92 -3.43 -9.51 8.26
N PRO A 93 -4.04 -10.36 9.13
CA PRO A 93 -4.23 -10.02 10.55
C PRO A 93 -2.93 -9.74 11.31
N GLU A 94 -1.84 -10.38 10.89
CA GLU A 94 -0.54 -10.24 11.56
C GLU A 94 0.40 -9.24 10.88
N LEU A 95 -0.11 -8.45 9.94
CA LEU A 95 0.71 -7.44 9.26
C LEU A 95 1.22 -6.40 10.27
N PRO A 96 2.56 -6.21 10.41
CA PRO A 96 3.12 -5.32 11.42
C PRO A 96 3.00 -3.83 11.09
N VAL A 97 2.51 -3.51 9.90
CA VAL A 97 2.29 -2.14 9.40
C VAL A 97 0.84 -1.99 8.94
N HIS A 98 0.39 -0.75 8.72
CA HIS A 98 -1.00 -0.53 8.29
C HIS A 98 -1.25 -0.98 6.86
N ALA A 99 -0.28 -0.80 5.98
CA ALA A 99 -0.40 -1.25 4.59
C ALA A 99 0.98 -1.46 3.96
N VAL A 100 1.00 -2.35 2.97
CA VAL A 100 2.15 -2.60 2.09
C VAL A 100 1.66 -2.41 0.66
N ILE A 101 2.29 -1.47 -0.06
CA ILE A 101 2.01 -1.24 -1.47
C ILE A 101 2.87 -2.21 -2.27
N GLY A 102 2.22 -3.10 -3.01
CA GLY A 102 2.89 -4.14 -3.79
C GLY A 102 3.03 -3.81 -5.27
N MET A 103 3.51 -4.78 -6.02
CA MET A 103 3.76 -4.65 -7.46
C MET A 103 2.48 -4.47 -8.27
N ASP A 104 1.32 -4.87 -7.75
CA ASP A 104 0.03 -4.62 -8.39
C ASP A 104 -0.23 -3.13 -8.61
N ILE A 105 0.27 -2.28 -7.73
CA ILE A 105 0.23 -0.81 -7.88
C ILE A 105 1.52 -0.30 -8.52
N ILE A 106 2.68 -0.70 -8.00
CA ILE A 106 3.98 -0.18 -8.44
C ILE A 106 4.20 -0.38 -9.94
N SER A 107 3.78 -1.54 -10.49
CA SER A 107 3.94 -1.86 -11.90
C SER A 107 3.08 -1.02 -12.84
N THR A 108 2.11 -0.26 -12.32
CA THR A 108 1.23 0.58 -13.15
C THR A 108 1.80 1.96 -13.43
N GLY A 109 2.97 2.27 -12.91
CA GLY A 109 3.54 3.61 -13.04
C GLY A 109 5.05 3.62 -13.13
N ASN A 110 5.58 4.83 -13.08
CA ASN A 110 7.01 5.10 -13.03
C ASN A 110 7.41 5.45 -11.61
N LEU A 111 8.36 4.67 -11.08
CA LEU A 111 8.93 4.89 -9.76
C LEU A 111 10.39 5.27 -9.91
N SER A 112 10.80 6.33 -9.23
CA SER A 112 12.20 6.73 -9.17
C SER A 112 12.63 7.10 -7.77
N LEU A 113 13.89 6.81 -7.47
CA LEU A 113 14.57 7.21 -6.25
C LEU A 113 15.84 7.94 -6.67
N THR A 114 15.90 9.24 -6.42
CA THR A 114 16.99 10.09 -6.87
C THR A 114 17.76 10.62 -5.65
N TYR A 115 19.09 10.44 -5.67
CA TYR A 115 19.96 11.02 -4.66
C TYR A 115 20.35 12.44 -5.09
N GLU A 116 20.18 13.39 -4.16
CA GLU A 116 20.58 14.78 -4.31
C GLU A 116 21.38 15.21 -3.07
N GLU A 117 21.99 16.40 -3.07
CA GLU A 117 22.76 16.90 -1.93
C GLU A 117 21.92 16.97 -0.64
N SER A 118 20.63 17.19 -0.77
CA SER A 118 19.68 17.26 0.34
C SER A 118 19.16 15.90 0.81
N GLY A 119 19.61 14.79 0.18
CA GLY A 119 19.15 13.43 0.46
C GLY A 119 18.45 12.79 -0.73
N TYR A 120 17.60 11.80 -0.47
CA TYR A 120 16.87 11.12 -1.51
C TYR A 120 15.52 11.76 -1.76
N THR A 121 15.09 11.77 -3.03
CA THR A 121 13.73 12.13 -3.42
C THR A 121 13.08 10.94 -4.11
N PHE A 122 11.92 10.54 -3.58
CA PHE A 122 11.08 9.49 -4.14
C PHE A 122 10.01 10.12 -5.02
N ARG A 123 9.82 9.57 -6.23
CA ARG A 123 8.76 9.98 -7.14
C ARG A 123 8.02 8.76 -7.67
N PHE A 124 6.72 8.87 -7.74
CA PHE A 124 5.86 7.87 -8.35
C PHE A 124 4.75 8.55 -9.15
N GLU A 125 4.53 8.08 -10.36
CA GLU A 125 3.48 8.57 -11.23
C GLU A 125 2.79 7.40 -11.91
N GLN A 126 1.48 7.31 -11.75
CA GLN A 126 0.64 6.33 -12.44
C GLN A 126 0.57 6.69 -13.93
N LEU A 127 0.75 5.70 -14.78
CA LEU A 127 0.65 5.86 -16.23
C LEU A 127 -0.79 5.73 -16.73
#